data_9259164e2d4146b947f9156bb882f13b
#
_entry.id   9259164e2d4146b947f9156bb882f13b
#
_cell.length_a   1.000
_cell.length_b   1.000
_cell.length_c   1.000
_cell.angle_alpha   90.00
_cell.angle_beta   90.00
_cell.angle_gamma   90.00
#
_symmetry.space_group_name_H-M   'P 1'
#
loop_
_entity.id
_entity.type
_entity.pdbx_description
1 polymer ?
#
loop_
_entity_poly.entity_id
_entity_poly.type
_entity_poly.pdbx_seq_one_letter_code
_entity_poly.pdbx_strand_id
1 'polypeptide(L)'
;MISNFYLYISWNIDPALYDGFITVRYYSLFFALSFLIGFQIVKKMFDNESAPVEWMDKLLVYTVLGTILGARFGHVLFYEPSYYLENISEILMVWKGGLASHGAAVALIISMWIFSKKVTKKKTMWTMDKLVIAVALAAGFIRVGNLMNSEIVGLRTESESGFFYKYKAKNQIASFF
;
A
#
# COMPACT_ATOMS: atom_id res chain seq x y z
N MET A 1 13.98 -1.41 -46.87
CA MET A 1 14.17 -1.79 -45.45
C MET A 1 13.45 -0.77 -44.60
N ILE A 2 12.24 -1.08 -44.14
CA ILE A 2 11.51 -0.22 -43.22
C ILE A 2 12.14 -0.50 -41.85
N SER A 3 12.91 0.46 -41.32
CA SER A 3 13.40 0.36 -39.95
C SER A 3 12.19 0.42 -39.02
N ASN A 4 11.88 -0.69 -38.36
CA ASN A 4 10.87 -0.73 -37.31
C ASN A 4 11.29 0.27 -36.21
N PHE A 5 10.56 1.34 -36.10
CA PHE A 5 10.75 2.33 -35.05
C PHE A 5 10.14 1.74 -33.78
N TYR A 6 10.96 1.11 -32.96
CA TYR A 6 10.56 0.63 -31.63
C TYR A 6 10.39 1.83 -30.69
N LEU A 7 9.17 2.10 -30.25
CA LEU A 7 8.85 3.16 -29.30
C LEU A 7 8.96 2.62 -27.87
N TYR A 8 10.19 2.43 -27.39
CA TYR A 8 10.39 2.05 -25.99
C TYR A 8 10.67 3.27 -25.12
N ILE A 9 9.97 3.35 -23.98
CA ILE A 9 10.29 4.28 -22.91
C ILE A 9 11.26 3.56 -21.96
N SER A 10 12.51 4.03 -21.90
CA SER A 10 13.49 3.51 -20.94
C SER A 10 13.22 4.04 -19.54
N TRP A 11 12.87 3.14 -18.63
CA TRP A 11 12.67 3.46 -17.23
C TRP A 11 13.91 3.13 -16.42
N ASN A 12 14.73 4.15 -16.14
CA ASN A 12 16.05 4.02 -15.51
C ASN A 12 16.11 4.64 -14.11
N ILE A 13 14.97 4.86 -13.47
CA ILE A 13 14.93 5.45 -12.13
C ILE A 13 15.44 4.42 -11.12
N ASP A 14 16.41 4.82 -10.31
CA ASP A 14 16.88 4.02 -9.20
C ASP A 14 15.75 3.95 -8.13
N PRO A 15 15.35 2.78 -7.66
CA PRO A 15 14.35 2.65 -6.60
C PRO A 15 14.76 3.33 -5.28
N ALA A 16 16.07 3.47 -5.01
CA ALA A 16 16.58 4.13 -3.83
C ALA A 16 16.66 5.66 -4.06
N LEU A 17 15.99 6.42 -3.20
CA LEU A 17 16.14 7.88 -3.13
C LEU A 17 17.45 8.24 -2.42
N TYR A 18 17.81 7.46 -1.40
CA TYR A 18 19.03 7.60 -0.63
C TYR A 18 19.52 6.22 -0.23
N ASP A 19 20.77 5.93 -0.52
CA ASP A 19 21.42 4.67 -0.15
C ASP A 19 22.58 4.96 0.81
N GLY A 20 22.30 4.85 2.13
CA GLY A 20 23.24 5.08 3.21
C GLY A 20 23.07 4.02 4.28
N PHE A 21 23.27 4.39 5.55
CA PHE A 21 23.05 3.49 6.70
C PHE A 21 21.61 2.93 6.73
N ILE A 22 20.65 3.71 6.25
CA ILE A 22 19.26 3.27 6.00
C ILE A 22 18.93 3.62 4.55
N THR A 23 18.57 2.62 3.76
CA THR A 23 18.12 2.83 2.38
C THR A 23 16.69 3.36 2.39
N VAL A 24 16.49 4.60 1.91
CA VAL A 24 15.17 5.21 1.74
C VAL A 24 14.72 5.00 0.30
N ARG A 25 13.62 4.30 0.11
CA ARG A 25 13.04 4.04 -1.22
C ARG A 25 11.90 4.99 -1.52
N TYR A 26 11.71 5.32 -2.80
CA TYR A 26 10.56 6.10 -3.27
C TYR A 26 9.23 5.48 -2.82
N TYR A 27 9.12 4.15 -2.86
CA TYR A 27 7.92 3.44 -2.39
C TYR A 27 7.57 3.80 -0.94
N SER A 28 8.55 3.77 -0.03
CA SER A 28 8.34 4.10 1.38
C SER A 28 7.92 5.56 1.57
N LEU A 29 8.49 6.47 0.75
CA LEU A 29 8.12 7.89 0.76
C LEU A 29 6.67 8.09 0.32
N PHE A 30 6.26 7.51 -0.83
CA PHE A 30 4.88 7.60 -1.31
C PHE A 30 3.88 6.95 -0.35
N PHE A 31 4.27 5.85 0.28
CA PHE A 31 3.46 5.22 1.31
C PHE A 31 3.24 6.16 2.51
N ALA A 32 4.31 6.77 3.04
CA ALA A 32 4.20 7.75 4.13
C ALA A 32 3.37 8.98 3.74
N LEU A 33 3.59 9.53 2.53
CA LEU A 33 2.81 10.66 2.01
C LEU A 33 1.32 10.32 1.91
N SER A 34 0.98 9.10 1.52
CA SER A 34 -0.43 8.67 1.45
C SER A 34 -1.13 8.73 2.80
N PHE A 35 -0.44 8.36 3.88
CA PHE A 35 -0.97 8.48 5.24
C PHE A 35 -1.10 9.94 5.68
N LEU A 36 -0.08 10.76 5.42
CA LEU A 36 -0.11 12.18 5.83
C LEU A 36 -1.24 12.93 5.14
N ILE A 37 -1.37 12.78 3.81
CA ILE A 37 -2.40 13.48 3.04
C ILE A 37 -3.78 12.88 3.34
N GLY A 38 -3.88 11.56 3.42
CA GLY A 38 -5.12 10.86 3.77
C GLY A 38 -5.63 11.29 5.15
N PHE A 39 -4.74 11.44 6.14
CA PHE A 39 -5.08 11.95 7.46
C PHE A 39 -5.65 13.37 7.39
N GLN A 40 -5.03 14.28 6.64
CA GLN A 40 -5.52 15.65 6.49
C GLN A 40 -6.90 15.72 5.82
N ILE A 41 -7.12 14.89 4.81
CA ILE A 41 -8.42 14.81 4.12
C ILE A 41 -9.51 14.35 5.08
N VAL A 42 -9.29 13.24 5.79
CA VAL A 42 -10.28 12.70 6.72
C VAL A 42 -10.52 13.64 7.90
N LYS A 43 -9.44 14.30 8.41
CA LYS A 43 -9.56 15.32 9.44
C LYS A 43 -10.48 16.45 8.99
N LYS A 44 -10.26 17.00 7.80
CA LYS A 44 -11.12 18.07 7.25
C LYS A 44 -12.58 17.61 7.11
N MET A 45 -12.82 16.34 6.76
CA MET A 45 -14.19 15.80 6.69
C MET A 45 -14.83 15.71 8.07
N PHE A 46 -14.08 15.37 9.12
CA PHE A 46 -14.56 15.32 10.50
C PHE A 46 -14.82 16.71 11.04
N ASP A 47 -13.92 17.66 10.78
CA ASP A 47 -14.07 19.05 11.17
C ASP A 47 -15.33 19.68 10.54
N ASN A 48 -15.62 19.41 9.27
CA ASN A 48 -16.83 19.88 8.58
C ASN A 48 -18.13 19.33 9.20
N GLU A 49 -18.07 18.17 9.86
CA GLU A 49 -19.21 17.58 10.54
C GLU A 49 -19.19 17.84 12.05
N SER A 50 -18.31 18.73 12.53
CA SER A 50 -18.14 19.04 13.97
C SER A 50 -17.93 17.80 14.82
N ALA A 51 -17.22 16.78 14.29
CA ALA A 51 -16.93 15.56 15.01
C ALA A 51 -15.86 15.80 16.09
N PRO A 52 -15.93 15.09 17.24
CA PRO A 52 -14.93 15.22 18.30
C PRO A 52 -13.52 14.93 17.79
N VAL A 53 -12.53 15.76 18.17
CA VAL A 53 -11.12 15.62 17.74
C VAL A 53 -10.55 14.25 18.11
N GLU A 54 -10.92 13.71 19.27
CA GLU A 54 -10.49 12.39 19.75
C GLU A 54 -10.89 11.24 18.83
N TRP A 55 -11.91 11.43 17.99
CA TRP A 55 -12.30 10.40 17.02
C TRP A 55 -11.23 10.24 15.94
N MET A 56 -10.56 11.33 15.59
CA MET A 56 -9.52 11.31 14.55
C MET A 56 -8.29 10.54 15.02
N ASP A 57 -7.82 10.79 16.25
CA ASP A 57 -6.68 10.09 16.83
C ASP A 57 -6.95 8.58 16.96
N LYS A 58 -8.16 8.26 17.47
CA LYS A 58 -8.58 6.87 17.56
C LYS A 58 -8.71 6.21 16.19
N LEU A 59 -9.28 6.91 15.19
CA LEU A 59 -9.38 6.39 13.83
C LEU A 59 -8.01 6.04 13.26
N LEU A 60 -7.02 6.91 13.46
CA LEU A 60 -5.64 6.66 13.02
C LEU A 60 -5.09 5.37 13.64
N VAL A 61 -5.23 5.21 14.96
CA VAL A 61 -4.78 4.00 15.66
C VAL A 61 -5.48 2.75 15.13
N TYR A 62 -6.82 2.78 14.98
CA TYR A 62 -7.59 1.65 14.45
C TYR A 62 -7.18 1.32 13.00
N THR A 63 -6.92 2.33 12.17
CA THR A 63 -6.51 2.15 10.78
C THR A 63 -5.11 1.54 10.69
N VAL A 64 -4.15 2.10 11.41
CA VAL A 64 -2.75 1.63 11.37
C VAL A 64 -2.62 0.23 11.95
N LEU A 65 -3.16 -0.01 13.15
CA LEU A 65 -3.09 -1.34 13.77
C LEU A 65 -3.87 -2.38 12.95
N GLY A 66 -5.06 -2.04 12.47
CA GLY A 66 -5.84 -2.93 11.62
C GLY A 66 -5.10 -3.31 10.35
N THR A 67 -4.48 -2.35 9.68
CA THR A 67 -3.71 -2.58 8.45
C THR A 67 -2.49 -3.47 8.72
N ILE A 68 -1.67 -3.13 9.71
CA ILE A 68 -0.40 -3.85 10.00
C ILE A 68 -0.71 -5.28 10.48
N LEU A 69 -1.57 -5.42 11.48
CA LEU A 69 -1.91 -6.74 12.03
C LEU A 69 -2.63 -7.60 11.00
N GLY A 70 -3.57 -6.99 10.25
CA GLY A 70 -4.28 -7.72 9.21
C GLY A 70 -3.38 -8.19 8.07
N ALA A 71 -2.46 -7.34 7.61
CA ALA A 71 -1.49 -7.71 6.60
C ALA A 71 -0.59 -8.87 7.09
N ARG A 72 -0.14 -8.80 8.34
CA ARG A 72 0.71 -9.83 8.94
C ARG A 72 -0.03 -11.15 9.13
N PHE A 73 -1.19 -11.13 9.76
CA PHE A 73 -2.00 -12.34 9.93
C PHE A 73 -2.46 -12.94 8.59
N GLY A 74 -2.80 -12.08 7.61
CA GLY A 74 -3.11 -12.55 6.27
C GLY A 74 -1.94 -13.31 5.63
N HIS A 75 -0.72 -12.81 5.79
CA HIS A 75 0.46 -13.51 5.30
C HIS A 75 0.68 -14.84 6.04
N VAL A 76 0.69 -14.81 7.36
CA VAL A 76 0.88 -16.00 8.20
C VAL A 76 -0.11 -17.11 7.86
N LEU A 77 -1.39 -16.78 7.68
CA LEU A 77 -2.44 -17.77 7.47
C LEU A 77 -2.51 -18.31 6.05
N PHE A 78 -2.23 -17.47 5.05
CA PHE A 78 -2.49 -17.83 3.65
C PHE A 78 -1.23 -18.18 2.85
N TYR A 79 -0.04 -17.73 3.27
CA TYR A 79 1.19 -17.97 2.48
C TYR A 79 2.13 -18.98 3.13
N GLU A 80 2.37 -18.88 4.42
CA GLU A 80 3.37 -19.72 5.11
C GLU A 80 2.87 -20.30 6.44
N PRO A 81 1.66 -20.92 6.52
CA PRO A 81 1.10 -21.39 7.78
C PRO A 81 1.99 -22.42 8.47
N SER A 82 2.55 -23.37 7.75
CA SER A 82 3.41 -24.43 8.32
C SER A 82 4.67 -23.85 8.97
N TYR A 83 5.31 -22.87 8.32
CA TYR A 83 6.49 -22.21 8.86
C TYR A 83 6.19 -21.51 10.20
N TYR A 84 5.07 -20.77 10.26
CA TYR A 84 4.72 -20.03 11.48
C TYR A 84 4.14 -20.90 12.61
N LEU A 85 3.67 -22.09 12.32
CA LEU A 85 3.34 -23.08 13.36
C LEU A 85 4.60 -23.59 14.08
N GLU A 86 5.72 -23.71 13.37
CA GLU A 86 7.01 -24.09 13.94
C GLU A 86 7.73 -22.88 14.58
N ASN A 87 7.46 -21.65 14.11
CA ASN A 87 8.14 -20.43 14.51
C ASN A 87 7.15 -19.38 15.06
N ILE A 88 6.38 -19.72 16.09
CA ILE A 88 5.30 -18.89 16.64
C ILE A 88 5.77 -17.50 17.07
N SER A 89 7.00 -17.38 17.60
CA SER A 89 7.59 -16.11 18.01
C SER A 89 7.75 -15.12 16.85
N GLU A 90 7.84 -15.60 15.62
CA GLU A 90 8.00 -14.76 14.44
C GLU A 90 6.70 -14.19 13.88
N ILE A 91 5.54 -14.68 14.35
CA ILE A 91 4.23 -14.20 13.86
C ILE A 91 4.10 -12.69 13.99
N LEU A 92 4.55 -12.10 15.10
CA LEU A 92 4.45 -10.66 15.33
C LEU A 92 5.64 -9.84 14.80
N MET A 93 6.65 -10.48 14.22
CA MET A 93 7.84 -9.81 13.70
C MET A 93 7.58 -9.20 12.31
N VAL A 94 6.77 -8.12 12.27
CA VAL A 94 6.40 -7.43 11.01
C VAL A 94 7.60 -6.85 10.24
N TRP A 95 8.70 -6.56 10.93
CA TRP A 95 9.95 -6.06 10.34
C TRP A 95 10.71 -7.09 9.51
N LYS A 96 10.39 -8.39 9.65
CA LYS A 96 10.95 -9.46 8.81
C LYS A 96 10.28 -9.54 7.42
N GLY A 97 9.31 -8.68 7.15
CA GLY A 97 8.51 -8.73 5.91
C GLY A 97 7.32 -9.69 6.04
N GLY A 98 6.79 -10.15 4.91
CA GLY A 98 5.61 -11.02 4.90
C GLY A 98 4.33 -10.29 5.30
N LEU A 99 3.85 -9.43 4.41
CA LEU A 99 2.62 -8.64 4.57
C LEU A 99 1.69 -8.89 3.38
N ALA A 100 0.45 -9.27 3.64
CA ALA A 100 -0.56 -9.58 2.63
C ALA A 100 -1.63 -8.50 2.55
N SER A 101 -1.79 -7.86 1.39
CA SER A 101 -2.72 -6.75 1.19
C SER A 101 -4.19 -7.14 1.40
N HIS A 102 -4.58 -8.37 1.02
CA HIS A 102 -5.94 -8.86 1.26
C HIS A 102 -6.26 -9.02 2.76
N GLY A 103 -5.28 -9.47 3.56
CA GLY A 103 -5.41 -9.54 5.01
C GLY A 103 -5.59 -8.14 5.63
N ALA A 104 -4.82 -7.16 5.14
CA ALA A 104 -4.98 -5.76 5.53
C ALA A 104 -6.39 -5.23 5.20
N ALA A 105 -6.91 -5.52 4.00
CA ALA A 105 -8.23 -5.04 3.58
C ALA A 105 -9.35 -5.61 4.48
N VAL A 106 -9.34 -6.90 4.75
CA VAL A 106 -10.34 -7.55 5.64
C VAL A 106 -10.26 -6.97 7.05
N ALA A 107 -9.05 -6.88 7.61
CA ALA A 107 -8.87 -6.37 8.97
C ALA A 107 -9.21 -4.88 9.09
N LEU A 108 -8.99 -4.09 8.04
CA LEU A 108 -9.39 -2.69 8.01
C LEU A 108 -10.92 -2.55 8.09
N ILE A 109 -11.67 -3.36 7.36
CA ILE A 109 -13.14 -3.38 7.44
C ILE A 109 -13.61 -3.73 8.86
N ILE A 110 -13.00 -4.76 9.47
CA ILE A 110 -13.30 -5.15 10.85
C ILE A 110 -12.96 -4.02 11.83
N SER A 111 -11.80 -3.37 11.66
CA SER A 111 -11.36 -2.24 12.49
C SER A 111 -12.35 -1.08 12.40
N MET A 112 -12.85 -0.76 11.21
CA MET A 112 -13.86 0.29 11.03
C MET A 112 -15.19 -0.07 11.65
N TRP A 113 -15.58 -1.32 11.60
CA TRP A 113 -16.77 -1.81 12.31
C TRP A 113 -16.63 -1.66 13.82
N ILE A 114 -15.50 -2.07 14.41
CA ILE A 114 -15.22 -1.92 15.84
C ILE A 114 -15.16 -0.44 16.24
N PHE A 115 -14.46 0.39 15.47
CA PHE A 115 -14.37 1.84 15.68
C PHE A 115 -15.76 2.48 15.70
N SER A 116 -16.59 2.15 14.71
CA SER A 116 -17.94 2.66 14.62
C SER A 116 -18.81 2.25 15.85
N LYS A 117 -18.67 1.01 16.30
CA LYS A 117 -19.42 0.51 17.47
C LYS A 117 -18.92 1.08 18.79
N LYS A 118 -17.60 1.21 18.97
CA LYS A 118 -17.01 1.59 20.25
C LYS A 118 -16.81 3.09 20.41
N VAL A 119 -16.46 3.79 19.33
CA VAL A 119 -16.05 5.20 19.39
C VAL A 119 -17.16 6.13 18.92
N THR A 120 -17.57 6.03 17.65
CA THR A 120 -18.49 7.03 17.08
C THR A 120 -19.96 6.74 17.37
N LYS A 121 -20.33 5.49 17.63
CA LYS A 121 -21.73 5.02 17.74
C LYS A 121 -22.56 5.26 16.47
N LYS A 122 -21.91 5.63 15.36
CA LYS A 122 -22.54 5.83 14.04
C LYS A 122 -22.57 4.52 13.25
N LYS A 123 -23.26 4.50 12.11
CA LYS A 123 -23.22 3.37 11.18
C LYS A 123 -21.81 3.16 10.65
N THR A 124 -21.37 1.91 10.49
CA THR A 124 -20.05 1.58 9.95
C THR A 124 -19.80 2.21 8.58
N MET A 125 -20.83 2.23 7.71
CA MET A 125 -20.75 2.86 6.39
C MET A 125 -20.38 4.34 6.47
N TRP A 126 -20.86 5.07 7.49
CA TRP A 126 -20.49 6.48 7.71
C TRP A 126 -18.96 6.66 7.89
N THR A 127 -18.33 5.75 8.63
CA THR A 127 -16.87 5.77 8.81
C THR A 127 -16.16 5.35 7.53
N MET A 128 -16.67 4.32 6.85
CA MET A 128 -16.08 3.80 5.62
C MET A 128 -16.14 4.82 4.48
N ASP A 129 -17.24 5.56 4.35
CA ASP A 129 -17.40 6.62 3.33
C ASP A 129 -16.31 7.70 3.44
N LYS A 130 -15.87 8.01 4.65
CA LYS A 130 -14.78 8.97 4.87
C LYS A 130 -13.41 8.36 4.60
N LEU A 131 -13.22 7.13 5.01
CA LEU A 131 -11.94 6.45 4.87
C LEU A 131 -11.66 6.07 3.41
N VAL A 132 -12.68 5.72 2.61
CA VAL A 132 -12.51 5.27 1.21
C VAL A 132 -11.78 6.30 0.35
N ILE A 133 -11.98 7.59 0.61
CA ILE A 133 -11.29 8.66 -0.13
C ILE A 133 -9.78 8.62 0.15
N ALA A 134 -9.40 8.47 1.42
CA ALA A 134 -7.99 8.33 1.81
C ALA A 134 -7.38 7.02 1.28
N VAL A 135 -8.14 5.92 1.28
CA VAL A 135 -7.71 4.62 0.73
C VAL A 135 -7.52 4.69 -0.78
N ALA A 136 -8.42 5.33 -1.51
CA ALA A 136 -8.29 5.51 -2.97
C ALA A 136 -7.04 6.35 -3.31
N LEU A 137 -6.79 7.43 -2.56
CA LEU A 137 -5.58 8.22 -2.69
C LEU A 137 -4.32 7.39 -2.40
N ALA A 138 -4.33 6.61 -1.31
CA ALA A 138 -3.23 5.74 -0.94
C ALA A 138 -2.94 4.70 -2.03
N ALA A 139 -3.98 4.12 -2.63
CA ALA A 139 -3.83 3.19 -3.75
C ALA A 139 -3.11 3.85 -4.94
N GLY A 140 -3.41 5.11 -5.27
CA GLY A 140 -2.71 5.89 -6.28
C GLY A 140 -1.22 6.07 -5.95
N PHE A 141 -0.89 6.51 -4.74
CA PHE A 141 0.50 6.67 -4.28
C PHE A 141 1.28 5.36 -4.28
N ILE A 142 0.64 4.25 -3.85
CA ILE A 142 1.24 2.92 -3.88
C ILE A 142 1.57 2.50 -5.31
N ARG A 143 0.69 2.78 -6.29
CA ARG A 143 0.95 2.48 -7.70
C ARG A 143 2.12 3.29 -8.25
N VAL A 144 2.23 4.56 -7.90
CA VAL A 144 3.40 5.38 -8.25
C VAL A 144 4.66 4.81 -7.58
N GLY A 145 4.59 4.41 -6.31
CA GLY A 145 5.68 3.74 -5.61
C GLY A 145 6.13 2.43 -6.28
N ASN A 146 5.18 1.60 -6.71
CA ASN A 146 5.48 0.38 -7.46
C ASN A 146 6.20 0.68 -8.78
N LEU A 147 5.77 1.72 -9.50
CA LEU A 147 6.43 2.17 -10.73
C LEU A 147 7.88 2.58 -10.46
N MET A 148 8.12 3.37 -9.41
CA MET A 148 9.48 3.77 -9.01
C MET A 148 10.36 2.59 -8.62
N ASN A 149 9.80 1.57 -7.97
CA ASN A 149 10.51 0.34 -7.64
C ASN A 149 10.62 -0.65 -8.81
N SER A 150 10.07 -0.32 -10.00
CA SER A 150 9.98 -1.27 -11.12
C SER A 150 9.27 -2.58 -10.75
N GLU A 151 8.22 -2.47 -9.91
CA GLU A 151 7.40 -3.59 -9.43
C GLU A 151 6.01 -3.57 -10.07
N ILE A 152 5.38 -4.76 -10.21
CA ILE A 152 4.01 -4.91 -10.73
C ILE A 152 3.84 -4.18 -12.09
N VAL A 153 4.80 -4.38 -12.98
CA VAL A 153 4.96 -3.65 -14.24
C VAL A 153 4.15 -4.24 -15.41
N GLY A 154 3.27 -5.20 -15.16
CA GLY A 154 2.50 -5.86 -16.20
C GLY A 154 3.18 -7.10 -16.80
N LEU A 155 2.69 -7.54 -17.94
CA LEU A 155 3.18 -8.70 -18.66
C LEU A 155 4.31 -8.32 -19.63
N ARG A 156 5.18 -9.29 -19.91
CA ARG A 156 6.18 -9.13 -20.96
C ARG A 156 5.47 -9.01 -22.31
N THR A 157 5.88 -8.02 -23.12
CA THR A 157 5.35 -7.83 -24.46
C THR A 157 6.43 -7.95 -25.51
N GLU A 158 6.06 -8.43 -26.70
CA GLU A 158 6.86 -8.39 -27.92
C GLU A 158 6.37 -7.28 -28.88
N SER A 159 5.48 -6.42 -28.40
CA SER A 159 4.96 -5.27 -29.15
C SER A 159 6.07 -4.29 -29.50
N GLU A 160 5.87 -3.51 -30.56
CA GLU A 160 6.78 -2.44 -31.01
C GLU A 160 6.83 -1.26 -30.03
N SER A 161 5.95 -1.20 -29.01
CA SER A 161 5.88 -0.17 -27.99
C SER A 161 5.78 -0.77 -26.58
N GLY A 162 6.46 -0.15 -25.63
CA GLY A 162 6.44 -0.60 -24.24
C GLY A 162 7.41 0.14 -23.33
N PHE A 163 7.53 -0.34 -22.09
CA PHE A 163 8.49 0.18 -21.12
C PHE A 163 9.63 -0.82 -20.94
N PHE A 164 10.85 -0.34 -20.99
CA PHE A 164 12.05 -1.10 -20.67
C PHE A 164 12.51 -0.73 -19.26
N TYR A 165 12.44 -1.69 -18.33
CA TYR A 165 12.81 -1.49 -16.92
C TYR A 165 14.23 -1.97 -16.67
N LYS A 166 15.16 -1.05 -16.39
CA LYS A 166 16.57 -1.36 -16.13
C LYS A 166 16.76 -2.16 -14.83
N TYR A 167 16.01 -1.84 -13.79
CA TYR A 167 16.17 -2.42 -12.44
C TYR A 167 15.33 -3.66 -12.18
N LYS A 168 14.51 -4.10 -13.13
CA LYS A 168 13.85 -5.40 -13.04
C LYS A 168 14.71 -6.45 -13.74
N ALA A 169 14.94 -7.60 -13.06
CA ALA A 169 15.82 -8.69 -13.48
C ALA A 169 15.96 -8.84 -15.00
N LYS A 170 17.18 -8.62 -15.48
CA LYS A 170 17.68 -8.90 -16.83
C LYS A 170 16.65 -8.74 -17.98
N ASN A 171 16.61 -7.54 -18.56
CA ASN A 171 16.08 -7.29 -19.92
C ASN A 171 14.65 -7.76 -20.21
N GLN A 172 13.69 -7.44 -19.34
CA GLN A 172 12.28 -7.67 -19.64
C GLN A 172 11.60 -6.37 -20.08
N ILE A 173 11.10 -6.37 -21.32
CA ILE A 173 10.19 -5.34 -21.80
C ILE A 173 8.80 -5.71 -21.29
N ALA A 174 8.13 -4.78 -20.63
CA ALA A 174 6.79 -4.99 -20.12
C ALA A 174 5.83 -3.94 -20.68
N SER A 175 4.61 -4.36 -21.00
CA SER A 175 3.52 -3.45 -21.34
C SER A 175 2.78 -3.02 -20.07
N PHE A 176 2.31 -1.77 -20.07
CA PHE A 176 1.32 -1.31 -19.10
C PHE A 176 -0.07 -1.70 -19.58
N PHE A 177 -0.79 -2.48 -18.75
CA PHE A 177 -2.24 -2.60 -18.77
C PHE A 177 -2.75 -2.52 -17.33
#